data_1fce9e184a0b7730b99c92dbf2162ca5
#
_entry.id   1fce9e184a0b7730b99c92dbf2162ca5
#
_cell.length_a   1.000
_cell.length_b   1.000
_cell.length_c   1.000
_cell.angle_alpha   90.00
_cell.angle_beta   90.00
_cell.angle_gamma   90.00
#
_symmetry.space_group_name_H-M   'P 1'
#
loop_
_entity.id
_entity.type
_entity.pdbx_description
1 polymer ?
#
loop_
_entity_poly.entity_id
_entity_poly.type
_entity_poly.pdbx_seq_one_letter_code
_entity_poly.pdbx_strand_id
1 'polypeptide(L)'
;MSNKKGFTLVELLAVIVILGFLMILVIPTYIYIFNGIKRDSLSAKISEIETAALKYGSSIKDEIKDQRCQSITIDDLIKKGLIESDSNSKNEVIDPTTNKSLKGIVMICYSNKDLDIVANYAVPYEQNKIYYKDDKVYIGEKIYKCLSQVNSKNYAINNLSQFELIYSSN
;
A
#
# COMPACT_ATOMS: atom_id res chain seq x y z
N MET A 1 -27.94 22.68 53.33
CA MET A 1 -28.76 22.65 52.11
C MET A 1 -27.82 22.88 50.93
N SER A 2 -27.58 21.87 50.13
CA SER A 2 -26.72 21.98 48.95
C SER A 2 -27.53 22.66 47.84
N ASN A 3 -27.07 23.85 47.41
CA ASN A 3 -27.70 24.63 46.34
C ASN A 3 -27.33 23.95 44.98
N LYS A 4 -28.17 23.06 44.49
CA LYS A 4 -28.04 22.43 43.18
C LYS A 4 -28.44 23.45 42.11
N LYS A 5 -27.48 24.20 41.56
CA LYS A 5 -27.69 25.05 40.40
C LYS A 5 -27.87 24.15 39.19
N GLY A 6 -29.07 24.12 38.59
CA GLY A 6 -29.33 23.44 37.32
C GLY A 6 -28.80 24.29 36.16
N PHE A 7 -28.37 23.62 35.08
CA PHE A 7 -28.01 24.26 33.82
C PHE A 7 -29.22 24.94 33.18
N THR A 8 -29.06 26.15 32.69
CA THR A 8 -30.10 26.84 31.93
C THR A 8 -30.16 26.34 30.50
N LEU A 9 -31.32 26.41 29.88
CA LEU A 9 -31.52 26.01 28.48
C LEU A 9 -30.61 26.81 27.53
N VAL A 10 -30.35 28.07 27.84
CA VAL A 10 -29.47 28.97 27.08
C VAL A 10 -28.01 28.57 27.18
N GLU A 11 -27.53 28.13 28.35
CA GLU A 11 -26.17 27.61 28.51
C GLU A 11 -25.95 26.33 27.69
N LEU A 12 -26.93 25.43 27.69
CA LEU A 12 -26.84 24.20 26.88
C LEU A 12 -26.80 24.55 25.40
N LEU A 13 -27.67 25.47 24.95
CA LEU A 13 -27.72 25.90 23.55
C LEU A 13 -26.39 26.56 23.13
N ALA A 14 -25.80 27.40 23.97
CA ALA A 14 -24.51 28.03 23.71
C ALA A 14 -23.39 27.01 23.53
N VAL A 15 -23.35 25.96 24.38
CA VAL A 15 -22.34 24.89 24.29
C VAL A 15 -22.45 24.11 22.98
N ILE A 16 -23.65 23.70 22.55
CA ILE A 16 -23.81 22.95 21.30
C ILE A 16 -23.48 23.78 20.07
N VAL A 17 -23.73 25.10 20.10
CA VAL A 17 -23.34 26.00 19.00
C VAL A 17 -21.81 26.11 18.91
N ILE A 18 -21.13 26.30 20.05
CA ILE A 18 -19.66 26.35 20.08
C ILE A 18 -19.04 25.02 19.63
N LEU A 19 -19.55 23.89 20.12
CA LEU A 19 -19.07 22.57 19.69
C LEU A 19 -19.26 22.35 18.18
N GLY A 20 -20.42 22.74 17.65
CA GLY A 20 -20.70 22.68 16.20
C GLY A 20 -19.69 23.49 15.38
N PHE A 21 -19.35 24.69 15.83
CA PHE A 21 -18.37 25.57 15.18
C PHE A 21 -16.94 24.95 15.22
N LEU A 22 -16.54 24.38 16.34
CA LEU A 22 -15.25 23.70 16.48
C LEU A 22 -15.14 22.47 15.57
N MET A 23 -16.21 21.71 15.40
CA MET A 23 -16.23 20.52 14.52
C MET A 23 -15.91 20.86 13.06
N ILE A 24 -16.34 22.04 12.57
CA ILE A 24 -16.05 22.46 11.18
C ILE A 24 -14.55 22.60 10.92
N LEU A 25 -13.78 23.01 11.92
CA LEU A 25 -12.33 23.16 11.82
C LEU A 25 -11.57 21.84 11.99
N VAL A 26 -12.09 20.92 12.80
CA VAL A 26 -11.42 19.67 13.16
C VAL A 26 -11.57 18.60 12.07
N ILE A 27 -12.75 18.48 11.44
CA ILE A 27 -13.05 17.40 10.48
C ILE A 27 -12.07 17.34 9.29
N PRO A 28 -11.75 18.46 8.58
CA PRO A 28 -10.84 18.40 7.43
C PRO A 28 -9.44 17.93 7.82
N THR A 29 -8.94 18.40 8.96
CA THR A 29 -7.61 18.04 9.48
C THR A 29 -7.56 16.55 9.84
N TYR A 30 -8.61 16.02 10.46
CA TYR A 30 -8.70 14.61 10.83
C TYR A 30 -8.66 13.70 9.59
N ILE A 31 -9.41 14.03 8.54
CA ILE A 31 -9.45 13.24 7.30
C ILE A 31 -8.07 13.20 6.64
N TYR A 32 -7.36 14.33 6.60
CA TYR A 32 -6.02 14.40 6.02
C TYR A 32 -5.02 13.50 6.77
N ILE A 33 -4.98 13.61 8.11
CA ILE A 33 -4.10 12.81 8.97
C ILE A 33 -4.44 11.32 8.85
N PHE A 34 -5.73 10.97 8.87
CA PHE A 34 -6.17 9.59 8.80
C PHE A 34 -5.81 8.90 7.48
N ASN A 35 -5.90 9.61 6.37
CA ASN A 35 -5.46 9.11 5.06
C ASN A 35 -3.94 8.93 5.00
N GLY A 36 -3.16 9.80 5.64
CA GLY A 36 -1.72 9.65 5.80
C GLY A 36 -1.37 8.36 6.54
N ILE A 37 -1.95 8.14 7.72
CA ILE A 37 -1.73 6.94 8.54
C ILE A 37 -2.06 5.65 7.76
N LYS A 38 -3.15 5.64 7.00
CA LYS A 38 -3.50 4.48 6.15
C LYS A 38 -2.44 4.18 5.10
N ARG A 39 -1.87 5.20 4.47
CA ARG A 39 -0.81 5.01 3.48
C ARG A 39 0.49 4.52 4.10
N ASP A 40 0.86 5.05 5.27
CA ASP A 40 2.03 4.58 6.01
C ASP A 40 1.86 3.12 6.44
N SER A 41 0.67 2.74 6.86
CA SER A 41 0.32 1.35 7.18
C SER A 41 0.40 0.44 5.95
N LEU A 42 -0.06 0.90 4.78
CA LEU A 42 0.09 0.16 3.52
C LEU A 42 1.55 -0.02 3.15
N SER A 43 2.36 1.03 3.26
CA SER A 43 3.81 0.97 3.00
C SER A 43 4.51 -0.03 3.91
N ALA A 44 4.16 -0.06 5.20
CA ALA A 44 4.69 -1.04 6.15
C ALA A 44 4.33 -2.49 5.76
N LYS A 45 3.07 -2.74 5.38
CA LYS A 45 2.63 -4.07 4.90
C LYS A 45 3.36 -4.48 3.61
N ILE A 46 3.56 -3.58 2.67
CA ILE A 46 4.34 -3.85 1.44
C ILE A 46 5.78 -4.22 1.80
N SER A 47 6.41 -3.49 2.72
CA SER A 47 7.77 -3.80 3.18
C SER A 47 7.86 -5.17 3.86
N GLU A 48 6.85 -5.57 4.63
CA GLU A 48 6.76 -6.91 5.22
C GLU A 48 6.66 -8.00 4.13
N ILE A 49 5.81 -7.80 3.13
CA ILE A 49 5.66 -8.71 1.98
C ILE A 49 6.98 -8.83 1.20
N GLU A 50 7.65 -7.70 0.91
CA GLU A 50 8.95 -7.71 0.23
C GLU A 50 10.03 -8.43 1.06
N THR A 51 10.04 -8.22 2.37
CA THR A 51 10.97 -8.91 3.30
C THR A 51 10.73 -10.42 3.32
N ALA A 52 9.48 -10.85 3.38
CA ALA A 52 9.12 -12.27 3.30
C ALA A 52 9.53 -12.89 1.97
N ALA A 53 9.35 -12.16 0.88
CA ALA A 53 9.78 -12.59 -0.45
C ALA A 53 11.31 -12.66 -0.57
N LEU A 54 12.06 -11.75 0.05
CA LEU A 54 13.53 -11.83 0.14
C LEU A 54 13.98 -13.08 0.89
N LYS A 55 13.31 -13.41 2.00
CA LYS A 55 13.58 -14.65 2.74
C LYS A 55 13.35 -15.89 1.89
N TYR A 56 12.25 -15.92 1.13
CA TYR A 56 12.00 -16.99 0.18
C TYR A 56 13.04 -17.01 -0.94
N GLY A 57 13.34 -15.87 -1.55
CA GLY A 57 14.34 -15.73 -2.60
C GLY A 57 15.73 -16.21 -2.16
N SER A 58 16.10 -15.98 -0.91
CA SER A 58 17.37 -16.48 -0.36
C SER A 58 17.43 -18.00 -0.33
N SER A 59 16.30 -18.69 -0.15
CA SER A 59 16.24 -20.16 -0.17
C SER A 59 16.34 -20.76 -1.57
N ILE A 60 16.05 -19.97 -2.62
CA ILE A 60 16.10 -20.39 -4.04
C ILE A 60 17.11 -19.56 -4.85
N LYS A 61 18.10 -18.98 -4.16
CA LYS A 61 19.07 -18.05 -4.74
C LYS A 61 19.79 -18.62 -5.98
N ASP A 62 20.18 -19.87 -5.93
CA ASP A 62 20.88 -20.51 -7.04
C ASP A 62 19.99 -20.67 -8.27
N GLU A 63 18.71 -20.99 -8.07
CA GLU A 63 17.73 -21.08 -9.16
C GLU A 63 17.47 -19.71 -9.81
N ILE A 64 17.32 -18.66 -8.99
CA ILE A 64 17.07 -17.30 -9.49
C ILE A 64 18.29 -16.73 -10.20
N LYS A 65 19.51 -17.08 -9.77
CA LYS A 65 20.74 -16.60 -10.39
C LYS A 65 20.83 -16.99 -11.87
N ASP A 66 20.34 -18.15 -12.22
CA ASP A 66 20.33 -18.64 -13.60
C ASP A 66 19.15 -18.05 -14.42
N GLN A 67 17.98 -17.87 -13.78
CA GLN A 67 16.74 -17.38 -14.40
C GLN A 67 16.57 -15.86 -14.32
N ARG A 68 17.43 -15.16 -13.59
CA ARG A 68 17.42 -13.71 -13.29
C ARG A 68 16.27 -13.23 -12.42
N CYS A 69 15.03 -13.74 -12.57
CA CYS A 69 13.90 -13.38 -11.71
C CYS A 69 12.82 -14.45 -11.63
N GLN A 70 12.11 -14.43 -10.51
CA GLN A 70 10.91 -15.25 -10.28
C GLN A 70 9.83 -14.40 -9.62
N SER A 71 8.58 -14.60 -10.03
CA SER A 71 7.43 -13.97 -9.37
C SER A 71 6.79 -14.90 -8.35
N ILE A 72 6.34 -14.34 -7.23
CA ILE A 72 5.56 -15.05 -6.22
C ILE A 72 4.34 -14.21 -5.84
N THR A 73 3.21 -14.86 -5.59
CA THR A 73 1.99 -14.18 -5.15
C THR A 73 1.95 -14.04 -3.63
N ILE A 74 1.14 -13.11 -3.12
CA ILE A 74 0.91 -12.97 -1.68
C ILE A 74 0.31 -14.26 -1.10
N ASP A 75 -0.63 -14.90 -1.82
CA ASP A 75 -1.26 -16.16 -1.42
C ASP A 75 -0.22 -17.28 -1.23
N ASP A 76 0.78 -17.36 -2.12
CA ASP A 76 1.85 -18.35 -2.01
C ASP A 76 2.78 -18.06 -0.81
N LEU A 77 3.05 -16.80 -0.51
CA LEU A 77 3.82 -16.42 0.69
C LEU A 77 3.10 -16.80 1.98
N ILE A 78 1.76 -16.64 2.00
CA ILE A 78 0.92 -17.07 3.14
C ILE A 78 0.94 -18.61 3.26
N LYS A 79 0.72 -19.34 2.16
CA LYS A 79 0.76 -20.81 2.15
C LYS A 79 2.10 -21.39 2.60
N LYS A 80 3.18 -20.68 2.33
CA LYS A 80 4.53 -21.04 2.80
C LYS A 80 4.81 -20.61 4.26
N GLY A 81 3.86 -19.95 4.93
CA GLY A 81 4.00 -19.47 6.31
C GLY A 81 5.03 -18.35 6.47
N LEU A 82 5.28 -17.59 5.42
CA LEU A 82 6.26 -16.49 5.43
C LEU A 82 5.64 -15.15 5.83
N ILE A 83 4.31 -15.01 5.64
CA ILE A 83 3.49 -13.91 6.14
C ILE A 83 2.20 -14.45 6.72
N GLU A 84 1.62 -13.71 7.67
CA GLU A 84 0.33 -14.05 8.25
C GLU A 84 -0.82 -13.51 7.39
N SER A 85 -1.94 -14.24 7.38
CA SER A 85 -3.17 -13.76 6.75
C SER A 85 -3.92 -12.83 7.70
N ASP A 86 -4.44 -11.72 7.18
CA ASP A 86 -5.33 -10.83 7.92
C ASP A 86 -6.75 -11.44 8.11
N SER A 87 -7.04 -12.57 7.45
CA SER A 87 -8.34 -13.25 7.50
C SER A 87 -8.20 -14.70 7.95
N ASN A 88 -9.03 -15.12 8.88
CA ASN A 88 -9.05 -16.50 9.38
C ASN A 88 -9.62 -17.51 8.36
N SER A 89 -10.33 -17.04 7.34
CA SER A 89 -11.06 -17.89 6.37
C SER A 89 -10.47 -17.85 4.96
N LYS A 90 -9.59 -16.89 4.68
CA LYS A 90 -8.96 -16.70 3.36
C LYS A 90 -7.50 -16.36 3.51
N ASN A 91 -6.68 -16.82 2.57
CA ASN A 91 -5.27 -16.42 2.49
C ASN A 91 -5.18 -15.03 1.85
N GLU A 92 -5.35 -13.97 2.64
CA GLU A 92 -5.34 -12.61 2.12
C GLU A 92 -4.71 -11.62 3.09
N VAL A 93 -4.05 -10.62 2.54
CA VAL A 93 -3.60 -9.43 3.24
C VAL A 93 -4.52 -8.28 2.84
N ILE A 94 -5.00 -7.51 3.81
CA ILE A 94 -5.95 -6.42 3.59
C ILE A 94 -5.21 -5.10 3.40
N ASP A 95 -5.52 -4.40 2.30
CA ASP A 95 -5.08 -3.03 2.05
C ASP A 95 -5.80 -2.07 3.01
N PRO A 96 -5.08 -1.40 3.94
CA PRO A 96 -5.69 -0.50 4.92
C PRO A 96 -6.30 0.75 4.30
N THR A 97 -5.96 1.09 3.05
CA THR A 97 -6.49 2.27 2.36
C THR A 97 -7.86 2.01 1.75
N THR A 98 -8.07 0.81 1.21
CA THR A 98 -9.30 0.42 0.48
C THR A 98 -10.15 -0.57 1.24
N ASN A 99 -9.63 -1.19 2.29
CA ASN A 99 -10.23 -2.28 3.06
C ASN A 99 -10.60 -3.51 2.18
N LYS A 100 -9.82 -3.72 1.12
CA LYS A 100 -9.97 -4.86 0.20
C LYS A 100 -8.71 -5.71 0.23
N SER A 101 -8.82 -6.96 -0.24
CA SER A 101 -7.66 -7.84 -0.40
C SER A 101 -6.60 -7.18 -1.30
N LEU A 102 -5.38 -7.16 -0.82
CA LEU A 102 -4.21 -6.62 -1.52
C LEU A 102 -3.85 -7.59 -2.65
N LYS A 103 -3.95 -7.11 -3.88
CA LYS A 103 -3.64 -7.88 -5.09
C LYS A 103 -2.30 -7.43 -5.65
N GLY A 104 -1.49 -8.39 -6.03
CA GLY A 104 -0.20 -8.09 -6.64
C GLY A 104 0.70 -9.31 -6.68
N ILE A 105 1.88 -9.09 -7.21
CA ILE A 105 2.97 -10.05 -7.24
C ILE A 105 4.21 -9.44 -6.61
N VAL A 106 5.08 -10.30 -6.08
CA VAL A 106 6.44 -9.88 -5.74
C VAL A 106 7.39 -10.49 -6.76
N MET A 107 8.12 -9.64 -7.46
CA MET A 107 9.19 -10.05 -8.35
C MET A 107 10.48 -10.14 -7.54
N ILE A 108 11.05 -11.32 -7.47
CA ILE A 108 12.30 -11.62 -6.78
C ILE A 108 13.37 -11.79 -7.86
N CYS A 109 14.39 -10.92 -7.83
CA CYS A 109 15.41 -10.87 -8.86
C CYS A 109 16.81 -10.98 -8.28
N TYR A 110 17.74 -11.59 -9.00
CA TYR A 110 19.15 -11.52 -8.69
C TYR A 110 19.76 -10.25 -9.29
N SER A 111 20.28 -9.37 -8.44
CA SER A 111 20.97 -8.15 -8.86
C SER A 111 22.45 -8.46 -9.09
N ASN A 112 22.90 -8.37 -10.34
CA ASN A 112 24.33 -8.52 -10.66
C ASN A 112 25.18 -7.37 -10.08
N LYS A 113 24.57 -6.21 -9.83
CA LYS A 113 25.26 -5.04 -9.27
C LYS A 113 25.58 -5.25 -7.80
N ASP A 114 24.61 -5.75 -7.04
CA ASP A 114 24.72 -5.91 -5.59
C ASP A 114 25.13 -7.34 -5.19
N LEU A 115 25.20 -8.27 -6.17
CA LEU A 115 25.45 -9.70 -5.98
C LEU A 115 24.48 -10.35 -4.98
N ASP A 116 23.28 -9.81 -4.91
CA ASP A 116 22.27 -10.21 -3.96
C ASP A 116 20.84 -10.20 -4.57
N ILE A 117 19.88 -10.66 -3.79
CA ILE A 117 18.50 -10.74 -4.19
C ILE A 117 17.78 -9.44 -3.84
N VAL A 118 16.94 -8.97 -4.76
CA VAL A 118 16.02 -7.86 -4.57
C VAL A 118 14.58 -8.34 -4.77
N ALA A 119 13.66 -7.85 -3.95
CA ALA A 119 12.25 -8.12 -4.07
C ALA A 119 11.48 -6.82 -4.31
N ASN A 120 10.55 -6.84 -5.25
CA ASN A 120 9.73 -5.69 -5.58
C ASN A 120 8.27 -6.12 -5.65
N TYR A 121 7.45 -5.66 -4.72
CA TYR A 121 6.01 -5.81 -4.79
C TYR A 121 5.45 -4.85 -5.83
N ALA A 122 4.57 -5.34 -6.70
CA ALA A 122 3.89 -4.54 -7.71
C ALA A 122 2.43 -4.99 -7.86
N VAL A 123 1.55 -4.02 -8.07
CA VAL A 123 0.14 -4.25 -8.40
C VAL A 123 -0.07 -4.29 -9.91
N PRO A 124 -1.12 -4.99 -10.43
CA PRO A 124 -1.43 -4.91 -11.84
C PRO A 124 -1.77 -3.47 -12.23
N TYR A 125 -1.29 -3.02 -13.37
CA TYR A 125 -1.68 -1.72 -13.89
C TYR A 125 -3.16 -1.74 -14.30
N GLU A 126 -3.93 -0.80 -13.77
CA GLU A 126 -5.35 -0.61 -14.06
C GLU A 126 -5.60 0.79 -14.63
N GLN A 127 -6.39 0.89 -15.68
CA GLN A 127 -6.85 2.17 -16.19
C GLN A 127 -7.83 2.82 -15.22
N ASN A 128 -7.90 4.15 -15.23
CA ASN A 128 -8.76 4.96 -14.36
C ASN A 128 -8.44 4.86 -12.84
N LYS A 129 -7.24 4.45 -12.49
CA LYS A 129 -6.74 4.43 -11.12
C LYS A 129 -5.76 5.56 -10.88
N ILE A 130 -5.72 6.06 -9.65
CA ILE A 130 -4.70 7.03 -9.21
C ILE A 130 -3.53 6.23 -8.63
N TYR A 131 -2.35 6.48 -9.17
CA TYR A 131 -1.09 6.01 -8.64
C TYR A 131 -0.34 7.16 -8.00
N TYR A 132 0.34 6.88 -6.92
CA TYR A 132 1.14 7.86 -6.19
C TYR A 132 2.62 7.64 -6.46
N LYS A 133 3.42 8.63 -6.10
CA LYS A 133 4.88 8.51 -6.17
C LYS A 133 5.33 7.25 -5.42
N ASP A 134 6.28 6.52 -6.02
CA ASP A 134 6.87 5.27 -5.55
C ASP A 134 5.97 4.03 -5.62
N ASP A 135 4.68 4.15 -6.02
CA ASP A 135 3.85 2.99 -6.34
C ASP A 135 4.50 2.19 -7.48
N LYS A 136 4.53 0.87 -7.34
CA LYS A 136 5.07 -0.04 -8.36
C LYS A 136 3.91 -0.77 -9.03
N VAL A 137 3.91 -0.78 -10.36
CA VAL A 137 2.91 -1.46 -11.18
C VAL A 137 3.59 -2.42 -12.15
N TYR A 138 2.91 -3.51 -12.50
CA TYR A 138 3.42 -4.42 -13.52
C TYR A 138 2.49 -4.51 -14.72
N ILE A 139 3.11 -4.74 -15.90
CA ILE A 139 2.43 -5.04 -17.16
C ILE A 139 3.23 -6.15 -17.84
N GLY A 140 2.59 -7.31 -18.00
CA GLY A 140 3.31 -8.51 -18.42
C GLY A 140 4.46 -8.80 -17.45
N GLU A 141 5.67 -8.88 -17.96
CA GLU A 141 6.87 -9.18 -17.19
C GLU A 141 7.69 -7.93 -16.82
N LYS A 142 7.13 -6.75 -16.94
CA LYS A 142 7.81 -5.48 -16.69
C LYS A 142 7.22 -4.81 -15.46
N ILE A 143 8.09 -4.31 -14.57
CA ILE A 143 7.71 -3.50 -13.42
C ILE A 143 8.14 -2.06 -13.64
N TYR A 144 7.20 -1.17 -13.36
CA TYR A 144 7.37 0.27 -13.47
C TYR A 144 7.13 0.93 -12.13
N LYS A 145 7.95 1.93 -11.80
CA LYS A 145 7.82 2.76 -10.62
C LYS A 145 7.19 4.10 -11.01
N CYS A 146 6.18 4.53 -10.28
CA CYS A 146 5.55 5.83 -10.48
C CYS A 146 6.44 6.94 -9.92
N LEU A 147 6.80 7.93 -10.74
CA LEU A 147 7.70 9.03 -10.37
C LEU A 147 6.98 10.19 -9.69
N SER A 148 5.67 10.35 -9.97
CA SER A 148 4.82 11.38 -9.39
C SER A 148 3.38 10.90 -9.33
N GLN A 149 2.49 11.62 -8.63
CA GLN A 149 1.07 11.26 -8.62
C GLN A 149 0.48 11.33 -10.05
N VAL A 150 -0.06 10.22 -10.53
CA VAL A 150 -0.62 10.07 -11.87
C VAL A 150 -2.06 9.55 -11.79
N ASN A 151 -2.96 10.18 -12.56
CA ASN A 151 -4.29 9.63 -12.83
C ASN A 151 -4.24 8.88 -14.16
N SER A 152 -4.31 7.56 -14.14
CA SER A 152 -4.18 6.70 -15.31
C SER A 152 -5.33 6.84 -16.33
N LYS A 153 -6.38 7.63 -16.00
CA LYS A 153 -7.43 8.00 -16.96
C LYS A 153 -6.87 8.85 -18.11
N ASN A 154 -5.86 9.67 -17.82
CA ASN A 154 -5.28 10.63 -18.76
C ASN A 154 -3.96 10.14 -19.38
N TYR A 155 -3.40 9.04 -18.87
CA TYR A 155 -2.09 8.54 -19.28
C TYR A 155 -2.18 7.05 -19.59
N ALA A 156 -2.19 6.72 -20.89
CA ALA A 156 -1.83 5.36 -21.28
C ALA A 156 -0.38 5.09 -20.84
N ILE A 157 -0.08 3.88 -20.40
CA ILE A 157 1.26 3.50 -19.93
C ILE A 157 2.34 3.71 -20.99
N ASN A 158 1.95 3.85 -22.25
CA ASN A 158 2.86 4.16 -23.36
C ASN A 158 3.43 5.59 -23.31
N ASN A 159 2.88 6.46 -22.44
CA ASN A 159 3.43 7.79 -22.19
C ASN A 159 4.28 7.78 -20.90
N LEU A 160 5.39 7.07 -20.96
CA LEU A 160 6.28 6.68 -19.86
C LEU A 160 6.99 7.82 -19.14
N SER A 161 6.70 9.09 -19.43
CA SER A 161 7.34 10.22 -18.74
C SER A 161 7.09 10.26 -17.22
N GLN A 162 6.07 9.54 -16.74
CA GLN A 162 5.68 9.48 -15.32
C GLN A 162 6.01 8.14 -14.65
N PHE A 163 6.52 7.16 -15.40
CA PHE A 163 6.88 5.84 -14.90
C PHE A 163 8.31 5.49 -15.32
N GLU A 164 9.08 5.01 -14.39
CA GLU A 164 10.43 4.47 -14.60
C GLU A 164 10.36 2.95 -14.69
N LEU A 165 10.93 2.36 -15.74
CA LEU A 165 11.11 0.92 -15.81
C LEU A 165 12.19 0.50 -14.83
N ILE A 166 11.81 -0.23 -13.79
CA ILE A 166 12.77 -0.74 -12.79
C ILE A 166 13.18 -2.18 -13.03
N TYR A 167 12.35 -2.94 -13.77
CA TYR A 167 12.66 -4.33 -14.10
C TYR A 167 12.01 -4.79 -15.41
N SER A 168 12.73 -5.63 -16.17
CA SER A 168 12.24 -6.38 -17.32
C SER A 168 12.89 -7.78 -17.32
N SER A 169 12.10 -8.83 -17.56
CA SER A 169 12.58 -10.22 -17.61
C SER A 169 13.39 -10.57 -18.88
N ASN A 170 13.69 -9.61 -19.74
CA ASN A 170 14.56 -9.80 -20.91
C ASN A 170 15.99 -9.43 -20.63
#